data_3cd4d79ecfb04eb5d97af71a71d2d884
#
_entry.id   3cd4d79ecfb04eb5d97af71a71d2d884
#
_cell.length_a   1.000
_cell.length_b   1.000
_cell.length_c   1.000
_cell.angle_alpha   90.00
_cell.angle_beta   90.00
_cell.angle_gamma   90.00
#
_symmetry.space_group_name_H-M   'P 1'
#
loop_
_entity.id
_entity.type
_entity.pdbx_description
1 polymer ?
#
loop_
_entity_poly.entity_id
_entity_poly.type
_entity_poly.pdbx_seq_one_letter_code
_entity_poly.pdbx_strand_id
1 'polypeptide(L)'
;ALVQADNSMVQSKQELEFARAQYGNEHIKPFEEELTRAQELMQASFHRQKLLNDDVPDTVAEQRAWLSEIIDNSQEISDISRDQAQKLSEMRNLEHEAPQAIARLQGRIPELQQIVETAQHTYARLKDQYLPSALEPISKSAALLDSHQSLVAQELQEASRLVDVSRSEAVVHLRNAEESAAQITSLAEAVSNHAS
;
A
#
# COMPACT_ATOMS: atom_id res chain seq x y z
N ALA A 1 17.13 -19.17 9.75
CA ALA A 1 15.96 -18.57 9.07
C ALA A 1 14.85 -18.31 10.07
N LEU A 2 14.20 -19.35 10.66
CA LEU A 2 12.99 -19.20 11.48
C LEU A 2 13.17 -18.28 12.71
N VAL A 3 14.28 -18.38 13.45
CA VAL A 3 14.60 -17.48 14.59
C VAL A 3 14.75 -16.01 14.15
N GLN A 4 15.31 -15.77 12.97
CA GLN A 4 15.43 -14.41 12.45
C GLN A 4 14.05 -13.85 12.07
N ALA A 5 13.21 -14.66 11.41
CA ALA A 5 11.86 -14.29 11.06
C ALA A 5 11.01 -13.98 12.31
N ASP A 6 11.13 -14.80 13.37
CA ASP A 6 10.45 -14.55 14.64
C ASP A 6 10.91 -13.24 15.30
N ASN A 7 12.21 -12.97 15.35
CA ASN A 7 12.73 -11.71 15.87
C ASN A 7 12.25 -10.49 15.06
N SER A 8 12.25 -10.60 13.72
CA SER A 8 11.76 -9.53 12.84
C SER A 8 10.27 -9.24 13.07
N MET A 9 9.47 -10.29 13.26
CA MET A 9 8.03 -10.17 13.55
C MET A 9 7.77 -9.53 14.91
N VAL A 10 8.54 -9.89 15.96
CA VAL A 10 8.45 -9.26 17.29
C VAL A 10 8.75 -7.77 17.20
N GLN A 11 9.81 -7.40 16.47
CA GLN A 11 10.17 -6.00 16.25
C GLN A 11 9.06 -5.26 15.49
N SER A 12 8.53 -5.83 14.40
CA SER A 12 7.43 -5.23 13.63
C SER A 12 6.21 -4.97 14.49
N LYS A 13 5.86 -5.92 15.38
CA LYS A 13 4.75 -5.75 16.32
C LYS A 13 4.97 -4.57 17.27
N GLN A 14 6.16 -4.40 17.81
CA GLN A 14 6.49 -3.28 18.70
C GLN A 14 6.42 -1.94 17.95
N GLU A 15 6.99 -1.87 16.75
CA GLU A 15 6.92 -0.65 15.92
C GLU A 15 5.48 -0.29 15.55
N LEU A 16 4.64 -1.29 15.30
CA LEU A 16 3.24 -1.10 14.98
C LEU A 16 2.43 -0.55 16.16
N GLU A 17 2.71 -0.98 17.40
CA GLU A 17 2.08 -0.41 18.60
C GLU A 17 2.43 1.08 18.77
N PHE A 18 3.69 1.48 18.51
CA PHE A 18 4.06 2.89 18.51
C PHE A 18 3.35 3.68 17.40
N ALA A 19 3.32 3.12 16.19
CA ALA A 19 2.63 3.75 15.07
C ALA A 19 1.12 3.90 15.32
N ARG A 20 0.49 2.91 15.96
CA ARG A 20 -0.92 2.97 16.37
C ARG A 20 -1.19 4.14 17.33
N ALA A 21 -0.32 4.34 18.31
CA ALA A 21 -0.43 5.46 19.24
C ALA A 21 -0.24 6.83 18.55
N GLN A 22 0.56 6.88 17.49
CA GLN A 22 0.91 8.11 16.76
C GLN A 22 -0.09 8.45 15.66
N TYR A 23 -0.52 7.47 14.86
CA TYR A 23 -1.32 7.67 13.64
C TYR A 23 -2.77 7.21 13.75
N GLY A 24 -3.14 6.53 14.85
CA GLY A 24 -4.48 6.01 15.07
C GLY A 24 -4.76 4.64 14.46
N ASN A 25 -5.81 3.97 14.95
CA ASN A 25 -6.12 2.57 14.60
C ASN A 25 -6.47 2.37 13.11
N GLU A 26 -7.20 3.30 12.51
CA GLU A 26 -7.69 3.18 11.15
C GLU A 26 -6.54 3.08 10.13
N HIS A 27 -5.50 3.88 10.33
CA HIS A 27 -4.36 3.99 9.42
C HIS A 27 -3.35 2.85 9.60
N ILE A 28 -3.42 2.14 10.72
CA ILE A 28 -2.55 1.00 11.04
C ILE A 28 -3.16 -0.34 10.63
N LYS A 29 -4.47 -0.38 10.38
CA LYS A 29 -5.18 -1.60 10.03
C LYS A 29 -4.57 -2.42 8.88
N PRO A 30 -4.13 -1.82 7.74
CA PRO A 30 -3.47 -2.58 6.68
C PRO A 30 -2.19 -3.28 7.14
N PHE A 31 -1.42 -2.64 8.02
CA PHE A 31 -0.20 -3.23 8.60
C PHE A 31 -0.52 -4.37 9.56
N GLU A 32 -1.64 -4.29 10.29
CA GLU A 32 -2.11 -5.37 11.17
C GLU A 32 -2.52 -6.61 10.38
N GLU A 33 -3.15 -6.43 9.23
CA GLU A 33 -3.51 -7.51 8.33
C GLU A 33 -2.26 -8.23 7.79
N GLU A 34 -1.24 -7.48 7.36
CA GLU A 34 0.05 -8.04 6.93
C GLU A 34 0.77 -8.78 8.08
N LEU A 35 0.76 -8.21 9.29
CA LEU A 35 1.34 -8.84 10.47
C LEU A 35 0.60 -10.13 10.86
N THR A 36 -0.72 -10.15 10.73
CA THR A 36 -1.54 -11.36 10.95
C THR A 36 -1.13 -12.46 9.98
N ARG A 37 -0.95 -12.14 8.70
CA ARG A 37 -0.44 -13.08 7.71
C ARG A 37 0.95 -13.61 8.09
N ALA A 38 1.86 -12.76 8.54
CA ALA A 38 3.18 -13.20 9.01
C ALA A 38 3.08 -14.16 10.21
N GLN A 39 2.13 -13.93 11.13
CA GLN A 39 1.87 -14.83 12.27
C GLN A 39 1.35 -16.19 11.81
N GLU A 40 0.47 -16.26 10.83
CA GLU A 40 -0.03 -17.51 10.26
C GLU A 40 1.09 -18.32 9.60
N LEU A 41 1.96 -17.67 8.81
CA LEU A 41 3.15 -18.29 8.22
C LEU A 41 4.11 -18.81 9.27
N MET A 42 4.29 -18.08 10.37
CA MET A 42 5.12 -18.50 11.49
C MET A 42 4.56 -19.74 12.18
N GLN A 43 3.25 -19.77 12.44
CA GLN A 43 2.58 -20.93 13.04
C GLN A 43 2.70 -22.16 12.14
N ALA A 44 2.50 -22.01 10.84
CA ALA A 44 2.69 -23.08 9.86
C ALA A 44 4.13 -23.63 9.91
N SER A 45 5.11 -22.75 9.95
CA SER A 45 6.54 -23.11 10.02
C SER A 45 6.90 -23.86 11.31
N PHE A 46 6.39 -23.43 12.47
CA PHE A 46 6.58 -24.15 13.72
C PHE A 46 5.90 -25.53 13.72
N HIS A 47 4.74 -25.63 13.08
CA HIS A 47 4.08 -26.92 12.90
C HIS A 47 4.94 -27.89 12.07
N ARG A 48 5.50 -27.44 10.94
CA ARG A 48 6.43 -28.24 10.12
C ARG A 48 7.70 -28.61 10.90
N GLN A 49 8.25 -27.68 11.65
CA GLN A 49 9.42 -27.96 12.49
C GLN A 49 9.14 -29.03 13.55
N LYS A 50 7.92 -29.03 14.12
CA LYS A 50 7.51 -30.04 15.08
C LYS A 50 7.41 -31.43 14.42
N LEU A 51 6.86 -31.52 13.23
CA LEU A 51 6.80 -32.78 12.45
C LEU A 51 8.21 -33.32 12.15
N LEU A 52 9.14 -32.46 11.73
CA LEU A 52 10.53 -32.85 11.47
C LEU A 52 11.28 -33.37 12.72
N ASN A 53 10.82 -33.05 13.92
CA ASN A 53 11.48 -33.40 15.18
C ASN A 53 10.67 -34.41 16.02
N ASP A 54 9.59 -34.98 15.50
CA ASP A 54 8.85 -36.03 16.18
C ASP A 54 9.51 -37.42 15.98
N ASP A 55 9.03 -38.42 16.69
CA ASP A 55 9.57 -39.79 16.63
C ASP A 55 8.99 -40.62 15.46
N VAL A 56 8.18 -40.00 14.57
CA VAL A 56 7.59 -40.67 13.41
C VAL A 56 8.57 -40.60 12.22
N PRO A 57 8.92 -41.73 11.59
CA PRO A 57 9.84 -41.70 10.46
C PRO A 57 9.23 -41.02 9.22
N ASP A 58 9.82 -39.91 8.80
CA ASP A 58 9.44 -39.19 7.57
C ASP A 58 10.22 -39.72 6.37
N THR A 59 9.61 -39.61 5.20
CA THR A 59 10.34 -39.80 3.95
C THR A 59 11.26 -38.60 3.65
N VAL A 60 12.35 -38.85 2.92
CA VAL A 60 13.26 -37.79 2.47
C VAL A 60 12.54 -36.72 1.64
N ALA A 61 11.49 -37.10 0.91
CA ALA A 61 10.68 -36.18 0.12
C ALA A 61 9.85 -35.25 1.01
N GLU A 62 9.22 -35.78 2.06
CA GLU A 62 8.45 -34.99 3.04
C GLU A 62 9.37 -34.02 3.81
N GLN A 63 10.51 -34.48 4.30
CA GLN A 63 11.48 -33.62 4.99
C GLN A 63 11.95 -32.45 4.13
N ARG A 64 12.24 -32.72 2.84
CA ARG A 64 12.64 -31.66 1.89
C ARG A 64 11.51 -30.66 1.64
N ALA A 65 10.28 -31.15 1.46
CA ALA A 65 9.13 -30.29 1.25
C ALA A 65 8.88 -29.37 2.46
N TRP A 66 8.91 -29.91 3.68
CA TRP A 66 8.69 -29.12 4.91
C TRP A 66 9.83 -28.13 5.18
N LEU A 67 11.09 -28.50 4.91
CA LEU A 67 12.22 -27.58 5.02
C LEU A 67 12.12 -26.43 4.00
N SER A 68 11.71 -26.73 2.76
CA SER A 68 11.47 -25.69 1.76
C SER A 68 10.37 -24.74 2.22
N GLU A 69 9.23 -25.28 2.67
CA GLU A 69 8.12 -24.47 3.20
C GLU A 69 8.55 -23.56 4.36
N ILE A 70 9.33 -24.07 5.32
CA ILE A 70 9.87 -23.26 6.43
C ILE A 70 10.78 -22.13 5.92
N ILE A 71 11.61 -22.41 4.92
CA ILE A 71 12.52 -21.40 4.34
C ILE A 71 11.72 -20.32 3.62
N ASP A 72 10.77 -20.73 2.77
CA ASP A 72 9.94 -19.82 1.98
C ASP A 72 9.08 -18.93 2.90
N ASN A 73 8.41 -19.51 3.89
CA ASN A 73 7.66 -18.77 4.89
C ASN A 73 8.55 -17.81 5.69
N SER A 74 9.74 -18.24 6.09
CA SER A 74 10.68 -17.39 6.83
C SER A 74 11.14 -16.19 6.00
N GLN A 75 11.32 -16.38 4.70
CA GLN A 75 11.66 -15.31 3.77
C GLN A 75 10.49 -14.34 3.62
N GLU A 76 9.28 -14.84 3.41
CA GLU A 76 8.08 -14.01 3.28
C GLU A 76 7.82 -13.18 4.54
N ILE A 77 7.95 -13.76 5.74
CA ILE A 77 7.84 -13.04 7.02
C ILE A 77 8.88 -11.91 7.11
N SER A 78 10.12 -12.19 6.70
CA SER A 78 11.19 -11.20 6.72
C SER A 78 10.94 -10.06 5.72
N ASP A 79 10.37 -10.37 4.56
CA ASP A 79 10.02 -9.40 3.55
C ASP A 79 8.85 -8.51 4.00
N ILE A 80 7.79 -9.09 4.60
CA ILE A 80 6.69 -8.35 5.22
C ILE A 80 7.23 -7.39 6.28
N SER A 81 8.07 -7.87 7.20
CA SER A 81 8.62 -7.07 8.30
C SER A 81 9.48 -5.90 7.78
N ARG A 82 10.29 -6.14 6.74
CA ARG A 82 11.12 -5.10 6.12
C ARG A 82 10.28 -4.05 5.42
N ASP A 83 9.27 -4.46 4.66
CA ASP A 83 8.36 -3.56 3.96
C ASP A 83 7.59 -2.69 4.95
N GLN A 84 7.08 -3.26 6.04
CA GLN A 84 6.43 -2.51 7.12
C GLN A 84 7.36 -1.47 7.75
N ALA A 85 8.59 -1.86 8.10
CA ALA A 85 9.55 -0.94 8.69
C ALA A 85 9.89 0.22 7.75
N GLN A 86 10.00 -0.05 6.45
CA GLN A 86 10.21 0.97 5.43
C GLN A 86 9.04 1.93 5.35
N LYS A 87 7.80 1.43 5.22
CA LYS A 87 6.58 2.25 5.15
C LYS A 87 6.41 3.15 6.38
N LEU A 88 6.63 2.60 7.59
CA LEU A 88 6.59 3.38 8.84
C LEU A 88 7.70 4.44 8.90
N SER A 89 8.89 4.14 8.38
CA SER A 89 9.98 5.11 8.28
C SER A 89 9.64 6.25 7.31
N GLU A 90 9.02 5.95 6.18
CA GLU A 90 8.54 6.94 5.22
C GLU A 90 7.48 7.86 5.84
N MET A 91 6.55 7.32 6.63
CA MET A 91 5.56 8.13 7.36
C MET A 91 6.23 9.10 8.35
N ARG A 92 7.25 8.63 9.11
CA ARG A 92 8.01 9.51 10.03
C ARG A 92 8.79 10.60 9.29
N ASN A 93 9.37 10.29 8.14
CA ASN A 93 10.08 11.27 7.31
C ASN A 93 9.10 12.32 6.75
N LEU A 94 7.95 11.88 6.27
CA LEU A 94 6.88 12.77 5.81
C LEU A 94 6.38 13.69 6.93
N GLU A 95 6.29 13.21 8.17
CA GLU A 95 5.91 14.04 9.30
C GLU A 95 6.89 15.21 9.53
N HIS A 96 8.19 14.92 9.38
CA HIS A 96 9.22 15.97 9.49
C HIS A 96 9.14 16.97 8.33
N GLU A 97 8.87 16.52 7.12
CA GLU A 97 8.82 17.30 5.89
C GLU A 97 7.39 17.75 5.49
N ALA A 98 6.39 17.52 6.34
CA ALA A 98 4.98 17.71 5.98
C ALA A 98 4.67 19.09 5.36
N PRO A 99 5.14 20.23 5.88
CA PRO A 99 4.87 21.54 5.27
C PRO A 99 5.36 21.62 3.82
N GLN A 100 6.58 21.14 3.56
CA GLN A 100 7.18 21.16 2.23
C GLN A 100 6.49 20.18 1.29
N ALA A 101 6.11 19.00 1.78
CA ALA A 101 5.42 17.98 0.99
C ALA A 101 4.01 18.47 0.60
N ILE A 102 3.28 19.11 1.51
CA ILE A 102 1.99 19.75 1.21
C ILE A 102 2.17 20.80 0.11
N ALA A 103 3.15 21.70 0.24
CA ALA A 103 3.41 22.73 -0.75
C ALA A 103 3.77 22.14 -2.14
N ARG A 104 4.57 21.07 -2.18
CA ARG A 104 4.89 20.37 -3.42
C ARG A 104 3.63 19.78 -4.10
N LEU A 105 2.78 19.13 -3.33
CA LEU A 105 1.56 18.54 -3.89
C LEU A 105 0.55 19.62 -4.33
N GLN A 106 0.43 20.73 -3.57
CA GLN A 106 -0.36 21.90 -3.98
C GLN A 106 0.12 22.46 -5.34
N GLY A 107 1.44 22.54 -5.54
CA GLY A 107 2.03 23.00 -6.80
C GLY A 107 1.73 22.05 -7.98
N ARG A 108 1.41 20.76 -7.74
CA ARG A 108 1.06 19.79 -8.76
C ARG A 108 -0.43 19.75 -9.12
N ILE A 109 -1.30 20.44 -8.37
CA ILE A 109 -2.74 20.44 -8.64
C ILE A 109 -3.10 20.85 -10.09
N PRO A 110 -2.51 21.91 -10.68
CA PRO A 110 -2.82 22.27 -12.07
C PRO A 110 -2.42 21.18 -13.07
N GLU A 111 -1.30 20.49 -12.84
CA GLU A 111 -0.85 19.36 -13.67
C GLU A 111 -1.84 18.19 -13.59
N LEU A 112 -2.26 17.82 -12.38
CA LEU A 112 -3.25 16.74 -12.16
C LEU A 112 -4.59 17.07 -12.82
N GLN A 113 -5.05 18.33 -12.75
CA GLN A 113 -6.26 18.79 -13.43
C GLN A 113 -6.14 18.60 -14.95
N GLN A 114 -5.00 19.02 -15.53
CA GLN A 114 -4.76 18.86 -16.96
C GLN A 114 -4.74 17.38 -17.40
N ILE A 115 -4.18 16.49 -16.57
CA ILE A 115 -4.18 15.04 -16.81
C ILE A 115 -5.62 14.50 -16.84
N VAL A 116 -6.45 14.87 -15.85
CA VAL A 116 -7.85 14.45 -15.78
C VAL A 116 -8.62 14.95 -16.99
N GLU A 117 -8.54 16.25 -17.32
CA GLU A 117 -9.23 16.84 -18.48
C GLU A 117 -8.84 16.17 -19.80
N THR A 118 -7.54 15.90 -19.99
CA THR A 118 -7.02 15.22 -21.18
C THR A 118 -7.57 13.80 -21.30
N ALA A 119 -7.57 13.05 -20.21
CA ALA A 119 -8.08 11.67 -20.20
C ALA A 119 -9.60 11.64 -20.44
N GLN A 120 -10.36 12.53 -19.82
CA GLN A 120 -11.81 12.65 -20.04
C GLN A 120 -12.15 13.04 -21.49
N HIS A 121 -11.41 13.99 -22.06
CA HIS A 121 -11.57 14.37 -23.47
C HIS A 121 -11.24 13.20 -24.40
N THR A 122 -10.18 12.46 -24.11
CA THR A 122 -9.81 11.24 -24.86
C THR A 122 -10.90 10.20 -24.78
N TYR A 123 -11.44 9.93 -23.60
CA TYR A 123 -12.53 8.97 -23.40
C TYR A 123 -13.81 9.41 -24.12
N ALA A 124 -14.18 10.69 -24.06
CA ALA A 124 -15.32 11.22 -24.78
C ALA A 124 -15.18 11.00 -26.30
N ARG A 125 -14.02 11.28 -26.87
CA ARG A 125 -13.73 11.03 -28.30
C ARG A 125 -13.84 9.55 -28.67
N LEU A 126 -13.37 8.65 -27.82
CA LEU A 126 -13.48 7.20 -28.03
C LEU A 126 -14.95 6.73 -28.01
N LYS A 127 -15.78 7.31 -27.16
CA LYS A 127 -17.23 7.02 -27.14
C LYS A 127 -17.96 7.36 -28.46
N ASP A 128 -17.46 8.34 -29.20
CA ASP A 128 -18.01 8.70 -30.51
C ASP A 128 -17.55 7.75 -31.62
N GLN A 129 -16.45 7.01 -31.41
CA GLN A 129 -15.83 6.19 -32.45
C GLN A 129 -16.05 4.68 -32.24
N TYR A 130 -16.30 4.23 -31.03
CA TYR A 130 -16.33 2.81 -30.64
C TYR A 130 -17.64 2.43 -29.95
N LEU A 131 -18.00 1.15 -30.05
CA LEU A 131 -19.15 0.60 -29.32
C LEU A 131 -18.88 0.56 -27.82
N PRO A 132 -19.90 0.70 -26.96
CA PRO A 132 -19.73 0.66 -25.50
C PRO A 132 -19.01 -0.58 -24.97
N SER A 133 -19.24 -1.74 -25.60
CA SER A 133 -18.58 -2.99 -25.22
C SER A 133 -17.05 -2.97 -25.43
N ALA A 134 -16.56 -2.23 -26.40
CA ALA A 134 -15.12 -2.06 -26.63
C ALA A 134 -14.47 -1.13 -25.58
N LEU A 135 -15.26 -0.25 -24.97
CA LEU A 135 -14.78 0.72 -23.97
C LEU A 135 -14.98 0.27 -22.53
N GLU A 136 -15.60 -0.89 -22.30
CA GLU A 136 -15.86 -1.42 -20.96
C GLU A 136 -14.60 -1.48 -20.08
N PRO A 137 -13.40 -1.92 -20.58
CA PRO A 137 -12.19 -1.98 -19.77
C PRO A 137 -11.76 -0.64 -19.19
N ILE A 138 -12.01 0.48 -19.89
CA ILE A 138 -11.57 1.83 -19.48
C ILE A 138 -12.68 2.71 -18.94
N SER A 139 -13.93 2.30 -19.07
CA SER A 139 -15.10 3.07 -18.62
C SER A 139 -15.06 3.35 -17.11
N LYS A 140 -14.65 2.33 -16.33
CA LYS A 140 -14.48 2.43 -14.89
C LYS A 140 -13.32 3.38 -14.53
N SER A 141 -12.21 3.30 -15.26
CA SER A 141 -11.07 4.18 -15.06
C SER A 141 -11.45 5.64 -15.31
N ALA A 142 -12.13 5.93 -16.41
CA ALA A 142 -12.59 7.28 -16.71
C ALA A 142 -13.58 7.83 -15.66
N ALA A 143 -14.48 6.97 -15.15
CA ALA A 143 -15.46 7.37 -14.13
C ALA A 143 -14.82 7.67 -12.76
N LEU A 144 -13.67 7.10 -12.45
CA LEU A 144 -12.97 7.29 -11.17
C LEU A 144 -12.08 8.54 -11.12
N LEU A 145 -11.73 9.13 -12.27
CA LEU A 145 -10.83 10.28 -12.33
C LEU A 145 -11.32 11.47 -11.48
N ASP A 146 -12.60 11.85 -11.63
CA ASP A 146 -13.19 12.97 -10.87
C ASP A 146 -13.23 12.69 -9.35
N SER A 147 -13.50 11.44 -8.99
CA SER A 147 -13.52 11.03 -7.59
C SER A 147 -12.14 11.18 -6.95
N HIS A 148 -11.10 10.72 -7.63
CA HIS A 148 -9.71 10.85 -7.12
C HIS A 148 -9.25 12.32 -7.12
N GLN A 149 -9.65 13.13 -8.12
CA GLN A 149 -9.35 14.57 -8.14
C GLN A 149 -9.99 15.29 -6.94
N SER A 150 -11.26 14.99 -6.65
CA SER A 150 -11.96 15.53 -5.48
C SER A 150 -11.31 15.08 -4.18
N LEU A 151 -10.88 13.82 -4.09
CA LEU A 151 -10.21 13.27 -2.92
C LEU A 151 -8.85 13.94 -2.67
N VAL A 152 -8.03 14.15 -3.72
CA VAL A 152 -6.78 14.91 -3.60
C VAL A 152 -7.03 16.29 -2.99
N ALA A 153 -8.03 17.01 -3.47
CA ALA A 153 -8.34 18.36 -2.99
C ALA A 153 -8.78 18.34 -1.52
N GLN A 154 -9.66 17.42 -1.12
CA GLN A 154 -10.15 17.29 0.26
C GLN A 154 -9.03 16.88 1.22
N GLU A 155 -8.29 15.85 0.91
CA GLU A 155 -7.20 15.34 1.75
C GLU A 155 -6.08 16.38 1.90
N LEU A 156 -5.74 17.08 0.83
CA LEU A 156 -4.73 18.14 0.86
C LEU A 156 -5.18 19.37 1.68
N GLN A 157 -6.48 19.69 1.65
CA GLN A 157 -7.05 20.74 2.49
C GLN A 157 -6.95 20.37 3.98
N GLU A 158 -7.31 19.13 4.36
CA GLU A 158 -7.20 18.65 5.73
C GLU A 158 -5.74 18.57 6.20
N ALA A 159 -4.83 18.06 5.36
CA ALA A 159 -3.41 18.06 5.66
C ALA A 159 -2.90 19.49 5.95
N SER A 160 -3.29 20.48 5.14
CA SER A 160 -2.90 21.87 5.30
C SER A 160 -3.46 22.48 6.59
N ARG A 161 -4.67 22.11 6.99
CA ARG A 161 -5.32 22.56 8.23
C ARG A 161 -4.63 21.98 9.46
N LEU A 162 -4.16 20.74 9.38
CA LEU A 162 -3.64 19.99 10.53
C LEU A 162 -2.12 20.13 10.71
N VAL A 163 -1.37 20.57 9.71
CA VAL A 163 0.11 20.52 9.73
C VAL A 163 0.74 21.30 10.90
N ASP A 164 0.10 22.36 11.36
CA ASP A 164 0.56 23.16 12.51
C ASP A 164 -0.05 22.72 13.85
N VAL A 165 -1.05 21.82 13.82
CA VAL A 165 -1.78 21.35 15.02
C VAL A 165 -1.37 19.92 15.38
N SER A 166 -1.39 19.02 14.40
CA SER A 166 -1.05 17.60 14.54
C SER A 166 -0.38 17.11 13.27
N ARG A 167 0.95 17.10 13.23
CA ARG A 167 1.70 16.67 12.05
C ARG A 167 1.46 15.21 11.70
N SER A 168 1.27 14.33 12.66
CA SER A 168 0.97 12.92 12.42
C SER A 168 -0.36 12.74 11.70
N GLU A 169 -1.42 13.47 12.09
CA GLU A 169 -2.69 13.46 11.37
C GLU A 169 -2.55 14.11 9.98
N ALA A 170 -1.82 15.21 9.86
CA ALA A 170 -1.55 15.86 8.58
C ALA A 170 -0.86 14.91 7.59
N VAL A 171 0.09 14.09 8.05
CA VAL A 171 0.79 13.09 7.24
C VAL A 171 -0.15 12.03 6.70
N VAL A 172 -1.13 11.61 7.48
CA VAL A 172 -2.12 10.63 7.03
C VAL A 172 -2.92 11.19 5.84
N HIS A 173 -3.45 12.39 5.99
CA HIS A 173 -4.17 13.08 4.91
C HIS A 173 -3.28 13.33 3.69
N LEU A 174 -2.03 13.72 3.91
CA LEU A 174 -1.06 13.91 2.84
C LEU A 174 -0.81 12.62 2.05
N ARG A 175 -0.64 11.48 2.75
CA ARG A 175 -0.50 10.15 2.10
C ARG A 175 -1.70 9.81 1.24
N ASN A 176 -2.91 9.99 1.77
CA ASN A 176 -4.15 9.73 1.02
C ASN A 176 -4.22 10.60 -0.25
N ALA A 177 -3.81 11.87 -0.14
CA ALA A 177 -3.75 12.78 -1.28
C ALA A 177 -2.70 12.32 -2.32
N GLU A 178 -1.51 11.91 -1.90
CA GLU A 178 -0.45 11.40 -2.78
C GLU A 178 -0.86 10.11 -3.48
N GLU A 179 -1.49 9.18 -2.77
CA GLU A 179 -2.03 7.94 -3.34
C GLU A 179 -3.11 8.23 -4.39
N SER A 180 -4.03 9.15 -4.09
CA SER A 180 -5.06 9.55 -5.05
C SER A 180 -4.47 10.27 -6.27
N ALA A 181 -3.43 11.08 -6.09
CA ALA A 181 -2.69 11.70 -7.20
C ALA A 181 -1.99 10.65 -8.09
N ALA A 182 -1.40 9.62 -7.50
CA ALA A 182 -0.82 8.50 -8.25
C ALA A 182 -1.88 7.71 -9.01
N GLN A 183 -3.06 7.48 -8.41
CA GLN A 183 -4.20 6.83 -9.07
C GLN A 183 -4.70 7.63 -10.28
N ILE A 184 -4.78 8.97 -10.21
CA ILE A 184 -5.14 9.81 -11.36
C ILE A 184 -4.21 9.53 -12.53
N THR A 185 -2.89 9.50 -12.30
CA THR A 185 -1.90 9.24 -13.35
C THR A 185 -2.11 7.85 -13.97
N SER A 186 -2.25 6.82 -13.15
CA SER A 186 -2.47 5.44 -13.61
C SER A 186 -3.77 5.27 -14.38
N LEU A 187 -4.87 5.86 -13.90
CA LEU A 187 -6.17 5.80 -14.57
C LEU A 187 -6.17 6.54 -15.91
N ALA A 188 -5.51 7.70 -15.98
CA ALA A 188 -5.35 8.46 -17.20
C ALA A 188 -4.49 7.72 -18.24
N GLU A 189 -3.43 7.07 -17.82
CA GLU A 189 -2.60 6.22 -18.67
C GLU A 189 -3.39 5.04 -19.22
N ALA A 190 -4.23 4.40 -18.42
CA ALA A 190 -5.11 3.32 -18.89
C ALA A 190 -6.05 3.77 -20.00
N VAL A 191 -6.63 4.98 -19.88
CA VAL A 191 -7.48 5.58 -20.92
C VAL A 191 -6.67 5.91 -22.18
N SER A 192 -5.47 6.47 -22.03
CA SER A 192 -4.62 6.88 -23.15
C SER A 192 -4.08 5.69 -23.93
N ASN A 193 -3.63 4.63 -23.24
CA ASN A 193 -3.11 3.42 -23.87
C ASN A 193 -4.18 2.66 -24.69
N HIS A 194 -5.46 2.79 -24.32
CA HIS A 194 -6.55 2.19 -25.08
C HIS A 194 -6.90 3.00 -26.36
N ALA A 195 -6.46 4.26 -26.42
CA ALA A 195 -6.66 5.15 -27.55
C ALA A 195 -5.57 5.03 -28.64
N SER A 196 -4.50 4.29 -28.37
CA SER A 196 -3.37 4.06 -29.28
C SER A 196 -3.53 2.80 -30.08
#